data_3f40d0d4b75fc7948f2f5cb94168faed
#
_entry.id   3f40d0d4b75fc7948f2f5cb94168faed
#
_cell.length_a   1.000
_cell.length_b   1.000
_cell.length_c   1.000
_cell.angle_alpha   90.00
_cell.angle_beta   90.00
_cell.angle_gamma   90.00
#
_symmetry.space_group_name_H-M   'P 1'
#
loop_
_entity.id
_entity.type
_entity.pdbx_description
1 polymer ?
#
loop_
_entity_poly.entity_id
_entity_poly.type
_entity_poly.pdbx_seq_one_letter_code
_entity_poly.pdbx_strand_id
1 'polypeptide(L)'
;MKILIMGLPGSGKTTLAEKLFNEICKNHPAEWINADEVRKECNDWDFSPEGRLRQARRMRAIADKSVEAGFITVCDFVCPTRELRETFAADFVVWMDTIKKSEYKDTNKLFEKPAEDEYDIRIDTFASDSWSATLADLIYMLI
;
A
#
# COMPACT_ATOMS: atom_id res chain seq x y z
N MET A 1 6.55 -6.21 10.34
CA MET A 1 6.91 -5.48 9.10
C MET A 1 5.68 -4.84 8.50
N LYS A 2 5.77 -3.57 8.21
CA LYS A 2 4.71 -2.78 7.60
C LYS A 2 4.99 -2.57 6.12
N ILE A 3 4.12 -3.11 5.26
CA ILE A 3 4.28 -3.12 3.80
C ILE A 3 3.27 -2.16 3.18
N LEU A 4 3.75 -1.27 2.31
CA LEU A 4 2.90 -0.39 1.52
C LEU A 4 2.87 -0.84 0.07
N ILE A 5 1.68 -1.06 -0.46
CA ILE A 5 1.45 -1.21 -1.90
C ILE A 5 0.76 0.06 -2.36
N MET A 6 1.45 0.87 -3.15
CA MET A 6 1.00 2.19 -3.58
C MET A 6 0.90 2.30 -5.10
N GLY A 7 0.14 3.25 -5.56
CA GLY A 7 -0.03 3.52 -6.98
C GLY A 7 -1.37 4.19 -7.26
N LEU A 8 -1.57 4.59 -8.50
CA LEU A 8 -2.82 5.21 -8.95
C LEU A 8 -4.03 4.27 -8.76
N PRO A 9 -5.24 4.81 -8.58
CA PRO A 9 -6.46 3.99 -8.62
C PRO A 9 -6.54 3.17 -9.91
N GLY A 10 -6.88 1.90 -9.80
CA GLY A 10 -6.95 0.99 -10.94
C GLY A 10 -5.62 0.36 -11.34
N SER A 11 -4.55 0.59 -10.60
CA SER A 11 -3.21 0.02 -10.90
C SER A 11 -3.04 -1.46 -10.50
N GLY A 12 -4.02 -2.05 -9.80
CA GLY A 12 -3.96 -3.43 -9.35
C GLY A 12 -3.47 -3.64 -7.92
N LYS A 13 -3.42 -2.58 -7.12
CA LYS A 13 -2.95 -2.64 -5.72
C LYS A 13 -3.72 -3.65 -4.87
N THR A 14 -5.04 -3.58 -4.91
CA THR A 14 -5.92 -4.42 -4.08
C THR A 14 -5.76 -5.90 -4.44
N THR A 15 -5.71 -6.20 -5.74
CA THR A 15 -5.49 -7.57 -6.21
C THR A 15 -4.16 -8.13 -5.75
N LEU A 16 -3.08 -7.35 -5.87
CA LEU A 16 -1.78 -7.78 -5.41
C LEU A 16 -1.75 -7.92 -3.88
N ALA A 17 -2.35 -6.97 -3.16
CA ALA A 17 -2.38 -7.00 -1.70
C ALA A 17 -3.07 -8.27 -1.17
N GLU A 18 -4.21 -8.61 -1.73
CA GLU A 18 -4.94 -9.83 -1.35
C GLU A 18 -4.11 -11.09 -1.59
N LYS A 19 -3.49 -11.21 -2.76
CA LYS A 19 -2.68 -12.36 -3.12
C LYS A 19 -1.41 -12.45 -2.27
N LEU A 20 -0.76 -11.33 -2.01
CA LEU A 20 0.41 -11.27 -1.13
C LEU A 20 0.04 -11.67 0.30
N PHE A 21 -1.05 -11.13 0.82
CA PHE A 21 -1.57 -11.49 2.13
C PHE A 21 -1.81 -13.01 2.23
N ASN A 22 -2.47 -13.60 1.22
CA ASN A 22 -2.72 -15.04 1.19
C ASN A 22 -1.43 -15.87 1.16
N GLU A 23 -0.42 -15.43 0.41
CA GLU A 23 0.89 -16.11 0.38
C GLU A 23 1.59 -16.03 1.74
N ILE A 24 1.61 -14.85 2.37
CA ILE A 24 2.26 -14.66 3.67
C ILE A 24 1.57 -15.50 4.75
N CYS A 25 0.24 -15.56 4.75
CA CYS A 25 -0.55 -16.32 5.72
C CYS A 25 -0.22 -17.83 5.77
N LYS A 26 0.38 -18.37 4.73
CA LYS A 26 0.78 -19.79 4.72
C LYS A 26 1.85 -20.10 5.76
N ASN A 27 2.68 -19.11 6.13
CA ASN A 27 3.84 -19.32 6.98
C ASN A 27 3.95 -18.36 8.17
N HIS A 28 3.24 -17.22 8.14
CA HIS A 28 3.30 -16.18 9.17
C HIS A 28 1.94 -15.57 9.44
N PRO A 29 1.68 -15.10 10.67
CA PRO A 29 0.53 -14.26 10.93
C PRO A 29 0.60 -12.99 10.09
N ALA A 30 -0.46 -12.67 9.39
CA ALA A 30 -0.55 -11.49 8.54
C ALA A 30 -1.89 -10.80 8.64
N GLU A 31 -1.90 -9.51 8.36
CA GLU A 31 -3.12 -8.72 8.19
C GLU A 31 -3.04 -7.94 6.89
N TRP A 32 -4.20 -7.70 6.32
CA TRP A 32 -4.37 -6.88 5.14
C TRP A 32 -5.29 -5.70 5.46
N ILE A 33 -4.80 -4.49 5.22
CA ILE A 33 -5.52 -3.23 5.48
C ILE A 33 -5.69 -2.50 4.16
N ASN A 34 -6.94 -2.45 3.69
CA ASN A 34 -7.31 -1.73 2.48
C ASN A 34 -7.83 -0.33 2.85
N ALA A 35 -7.29 0.70 2.19
CA ALA A 35 -7.62 2.08 2.53
C ALA A 35 -9.09 2.44 2.28
N ASP A 36 -9.71 1.89 1.24
CA ASP A 36 -11.12 2.16 0.94
C ASP A 36 -12.03 1.56 2.01
N GLU A 37 -11.71 0.36 2.49
CA GLU A 37 -12.42 -0.24 3.61
C GLU A 37 -12.29 0.58 4.90
N VAL A 38 -11.11 1.12 5.17
CA VAL A 38 -10.88 2.00 6.32
C VAL A 38 -11.69 3.28 6.20
N ARG A 39 -11.73 3.89 5.00
CA ARG A 39 -12.57 5.08 4.77
C ARG A 39 -14.06 4.77 4.99
N LYS A 40 -14.51 3.62 4.52
CA LYS A 40 -15.88 3.17 4.69
C LYS A 40 -16.24 3.00 6.18
N GLU A 41 -15.39 2.34 6.94
CA GLU A 41 -15.58 2.15 8.38
C GLU A 41 -15.65 3.48 9.14
N CYS A 42 -14.83 4.45 8.75
CA CYS A 42 -14.79 5.79 9.36
C CYS A 42 -15.79 6.77 8.76
N ASN A 43 -16.48 6.37 7.69
CA ASN A 43 -17.35 7.26 6.92
C ASN A 43 -16.65 8.58 6.55
N ASP A 44 -15.41 8.48 6.07
CA ASP A 44 -14.54 9.61 5.77
C ASP A 44 -14.04 9.54 4.32
N TRP A 45 -14.74 10.23 3.43
CA TRP A 45 -14.45 10.30 2.00
C TRP A 45 -13.88 11.67 1.61
N ASP A 46 -13.24 12.34 2.55
CA ASP A 46 -12.57 13.61 2.33
C ASP A 46 -11.22 13.41 1.64
N PHE A 47 -11.14 13.82 0.37
CA PHE A 47 -9.92 13.73 -0.44
C PHE A 47 -9.21 15.09 -0.56
N SER A 48 -9.53 16.05 0.29
CA SER A 48 -8.75 17.28 0.45
C SER A 48 -7.34 16.95 0.97
N PRO A 49 -6.39 17.89 0.90
CA PRO A 49 -5.06 17.67 1.49
C PRO A 49 -5.12 17.24 2.96
N GLU A 50 -5.98 17.87 3.76
CA GLU A 50 -6.18 17.52 5.17
C GLU A 50 -6.80 16.12 5.33
N GLY A 51 -7.77 15.78 4.50
CA GLY A 51 -8.43 14.48 4.52
C GLY A 51 -7.48 13.35 4.13
N ARG A 52 -6.63 13.57 3.15
CA ARG A 52 -5.61 12.59 2.74
C ARG A 52 -4.54 12.42 3.82
N LEU A 53 -4.13 13.47 4.49
CA LEU A 53 -3.18 13.40 5.59
C LEU A 53 -3.78 12.65 6.79
N ARG A 54 -5.04 12.94 7.12
CA ARG A 54 -5.78 12.22 8.16
C ARG A 54 -5.87 10.74 7.86
N GLN A 55 -6.13 10.37 6.60
CA GLN A 55 -6.19 8.97 6.17
C GLN A 55 -4.82 8.28 6.31
N ALA A 56 -3.74 8.94 5.90
CA ALA A 56 -2.38 8.38 6.03
C ALA A 56 -2.01 8.14 7.50
N ARG A 57 -2.34 9.06 8.38
CA ARG A 57 -2.13 8.91 9.83
C ARG A 57 -2.96 7.77 10.42
N ARG A 58 -4.20 7.63 9.97
CA ARG A 58 -5.09 6.56 10.38
C ARG A 58 -4.57 5.19 9.93
N MET A 59 -4.17 5.09 8.67
CA MET A 59 -3.57 3.88 8.11
C MET A 59 -2.32 3.49 8.89
N ARG A 60 -1.46 4.45 9.19
CA ARG A 60 -0.27 4.22 10.01
C ARG A 60 -0.61 3.68 11.40
N ALA A 61 -1.55 4.32 12.08
CA ALA A 61 -1.94 3.90 13.43
C ALA A 61 -2.46 2.46 13.46
N ILE A 62 -3.31 2.09 12.50
CA ILE A 62 -3.85 0.74 12.39
C ILE A 62 -2.72 -0.26 12.07
N ALA A 63 -1.87 0.08 11.12
CA ALA A 63 -0.77 -0.79 10.71
C ALA A 63 0.26 -0.99 11.82
N ASP A 64 0.62 0.06 12.54
CA ASP A 64 1.58 -0.02 13.65
C ASP A 64 1.05 -0.94 14.77
N LYS A 65 -0.23 -0.86 15.11
CA LYS A 65 -0.85 -1.79 16.06
C LYS A 65 -0.79 -3.23 15.59
N SER A 66 -1.05 -3.47 14.33
CA SER A 66 -0.98 -4.80 13.72
C SER A 66 0.44 -5.36 13.82
N VAL A 67 1.43 -4.57 13.48
CA VAL A 67 2.85 -4.95 13.57
C VAL A 67 3.25 -5.23 15.03
N GLU A 68 2.83 -4.39 15.97
CA GLU A 68 3.10 -4.59 17.39
C GLU A 68 2.48 -5.89 17.91
N ALA A 69 1.35 -6.32 17.35
CA ALA A 69 0.69 -7.57 17.70
C ALA A 69 1.35 -8.81 17.06
N GLY A 70 2.40 -8.62 16.25
CA GLY A 70 3.18 -9.71 15.65
C GLY A 70 2.79 -10.07 14.22
N PHE A 71 1.97 -9.25 13.56
CA PHE A 71 1.56 -9.50 12.18
C PHE A 71 2.51 -8.86 11.16
N ILE A 72 2.70 -9.54 10.04
CA ILE A 72 3.18 -8.89 8.82
C ILE A 72 1.97 -8.21 8.21
N THR A 73 2.05 -6.90 8.04
CA THR A 73 0.88 -6.07 7.70
C THR A 73 1.01 -5.50 6.29
N VAL A 74 0.09 -5.91 5.41
CA VAL A 74 0.01 -5.44 4.02
C VAL A 74 -1.02 -4.33 3.95
N CYS A 75 -0.60 -3.14 3.53
CA CYS A 75 -1.49 -1.99 3.38
C CYS A 75 -1.51 -1.53 1.92
N ASP A 76 -2.68 -1.36 1.34
CA ASP A 76 -2.80 -0.83 -0.02
C ASP A 76 -3.61 0.46 -0.03
N PHE A 77 -3.00 1.50 -0.54
CA PHE A 77 -3.65 2.77 -0.84
C PHE A 77 -2.83 3.61 -1.82
N VAL A 78 -3.44 4.64 -2.39
CA VAL A 78 -2.80 5.45 -3.43
C VAL A 78 -1.53 6.11 -2.93
N CYS A 79 -1.58 6.72 -1.76
CA CYS A 79 -0.46 7.40 -1.12
C CYS A 79 0.28 8.33 -2.10
N PRO A 80 -0.40 9.35 -2.63
CA PRO A 80 0.01 10.01 -3.88
C PRO A 80 1.20 10.95 -3.76
N THR A 81 1.61 11.34 -2.56
CA THR A 81 2.70 12.30 -2.36
C THR A 81 3.80 11.75 -1.48
N ARG A 82 5.00 12.32 -1.61
CA ARG A 82 6.13 11.98 -0.75
C ARG A 82 5.80 12.22 0.73
N GLU A 83 5.14 13.33 1.04
CA GLU A 83 4.72 13.65 2.41
C GLU A 83 3.84 12.55 3.00
N LEU A 84 2.85 12.06 2.24
CA LEU A 84 1.95 11.00 2.69
C LEU A 84 2.69 9.68 2.90
N ARG A 85 3.65 9.36 2.03
CA ARG A 85 4.50 8.16 2.16
C ARG A 85 5.36 8.23 3.41
N GLU A 86 5.98 9.38 3.67
CA GLU A 86 6.77 9.63 4.88
C GLU A 86 5.89 9.56 6.14
N THR A 87 4.68 10.09 6.08
CA THR A 87 3.70 10.03 7.17
C THR A 87 3.33 8.58 7.49
N PHE A 88 3.07 7.76 6.47
CA PHE A 88 2.76 6.35 6.66
C PHE A 88 3.95 5.56 7.21
N ALA A 89 5.15 5.86 6.74
CA ALA A 89 6.43 5.28 7.19
C ALA A 89 6.49 3.76 7.08
N ALA A 90 6.34 3.23 5.87
CA ALA A 90 6.44 1.80 5.60
C ALA A 90 7.86 1.27 5.77
N ASP A 91 7.99 -0.01 6.15
CA ASP A 91 9.25 -0.72 6.16
C ASP A 91 9.64 -1.24 4.78
N PHE A 92 8.64 -1.54 3.95
CA PHE A 92 8.82 -2.06 2.59
C PHE A 92 7.76 -1.44 1.67
N VAL A 93 8.18 -0.92 0.53
CA VAL A 93 7.29 -0.22 -0.41
C VAL A 93 7.29 -0.90 -1.77
N VAL A 94 6.10 -1.23 -2.25
CA VAL A 94 5.86 -1.72 -3.61
C VAL A 94 5.11 -0.64 -4.37
N TRP A 95 5.69 -0.18 -5.47
CA TRP A 95 5.05 0.79 -6.36
C TRP A 95 4.43 0.10 -7.56
N MET A 96 3.11 0.18 -7.67
CA MET A 96 2.35 -0.31 -8.82
C MET A 96 2.35 0.76 -9.91
N ASP A 97 3.29 0.68 -10.84
CA ASP A 97 3.44 1.59 -11.99
C ASP A 97 2.93 0.91 -13.27
N THR A 98 1.70 0.42 -13.21
CA THR A 98 1.07 -0.36 -14.28
C THR A 98 0.27 0.50 -15.24
N ILE A 99 -0.17 1.68 -14.81
CA ILE A 99 -0.95 2.63 -15.59
C ILE A 99 -0.36 4.03 -15.47
N LYS A 100 -0.57 4.87 -16.49
CA LYS A 100 -0.04 6.24 -16.49
C LYS A 100 -1.01 7.25 -15.88
N LYS A 101 -2.32 6.96 -15.93
CA LYS A 101 -3.37 7.81 -15.36
C LYS A 101 -4.56 6.97 -14.93
N SER A 102 -5.26 7.46 -13.91
CA SER A 102 -6.52 6.90 -13.44
C SER A 102 -7.72 7.67 -14.01
N GLU A 103 -8.92 7.22 -13.67
CA GLU A 103 -10.17 7.94 -13.96
C GLU A 103 -10.31 9.24 -13.17
N TYR A 104 -9.54 9.41 -12.09
CA TYR A 104 -9.64 10.52 -11.15
C TYR A 104 -8.60 11.59 -11.47
N LYS A 105 -9.02 12.63 -12.18
CA LYS A 105 -8.14 13.72 -12.63
C LYS A 105 -7.42 14.43 -11.50
N ASP A 106 -8.08 14.66 -10.37
CA ASP A 106 -7.48 15.33 -9.21
C ASP A 106 -6.36 14.50 -8.61
N THR A 107 -6.57 13.19 -8.50
CA THR A 107 -5.54 12.25 -8.03
C THR A 107 -4.37 12.18 -9.00
N ASN A 108 -4.62 12.18 -10.31
CA ASN A 108 -3.57 12.19 -11.32
C ASN A 108 -2.68 13.43 -11.22
N LYS A 109 -3.26 14.60 -10.96
CA LYS A 109 -2.51 15.85 -10.78
C LYS A 109 -1.69 15.86 -9.50
N LEU A 110 -2.23 15.28 -8.44
CA LEU A 110 -1.58 15.24 -7.14
C LEU A 110 -0.46 14.22 -7.07
N PHE A 111 -0.55 13.15 -7.86
CA PHE A 111 0.36 12.01 -7.76
C PHE A 111 1.79 12.39 -8.13
N GLU A 112 2.67 12.32 -7.15
CA GLU A 112 4.11 12.48 -7.32
C GLU A 112 4.73 11.10 -7.54
N LYS A 113 5.40 10.91 -8.68
CA LYS A 113 6.13 9.67 -8.91
C LYS A 113 7.16 9.47 -7.82
N PRO A 114 7.23 8.29 -7.19
CA PRO A 114 8.26 8.05 -6.18
C PRO A 114 9.66 8.08 -6.81
N ALA A 115 10.60 8.68 -6.09
CA ALA A 115 12.01 8.60 -6.44
C ALA A 115 12.54 7.19 -6.09
N GLU A 116 13.70 6.82 -6.58
CA GLU A 116 14.27 5.47 -6.37
C GLU A 116 14.48 5.13 -4.89
N ASP A 117 14.67 6.14 -4.04
CA ASP A 117 14.81 5.98 -2.59
C ASP A 117 13.48 5.77 -1.84
N GLU A 118 12.35 5.94 -2.53
CA GLU A 118 11.01 5.85 -1.93
C GLU A 118 10.35 4.49 -2.10
N TYR A 119 10.90 3.60 -2.91
CA TYR A 119 10.34 2.26 -3.10
C TYR A 119 11.43 1.20 -3.14
N ASP A 120 11.04 -0.02 -2.77
CA ASP A 120 11.91 -1.20 -2.83
C ASP A 120 11.72 -1.99 -4.12
N ILE A 121 10.48 -2.08 -4.58
CA ILE A 121 10.10 -2.80 -5.81
C ILE A 121 9.15 -1.92 -6.63
N ARG A 122 9.42 -1.85 -7.94
CA ARG A 122 8.53 -1.24 -8.92
C ARG A 122 7.94 -2.34 -9.81
N ILE A 123 6.62 -2.34 -9.94
CA ILE A 123 5.89 -3.30 -10.78
C ILE A 123 5.23 -2.55 -11.92
N ASP A 124 5.55 -2.90 -13.15
CA ASP A 124 5.02 -2.24 -14.34
C ASP A 124 4.11 -3.14 -15.20
N THR A 125 3.76 -4.31 -14.71
CA THR A 125 2.88 -5.26 -15.39
C THR A 125 1.82 -5.82 -14.46
N PHE A 126 0.66 -6.21 -15.01
CA PHE A 126 -0.41 -6.86 -14.24
C PHE A 126 -0.16 -8.37 -14.08
N ALA A 127 0.92 -8.74 -13.42
CA ALA A 127 1.31 -10.13 -13.19
C ALA A 127 1.23 -10.49 -11.69
N SER A 128 0.06 -10.27 -11.06
CA SER A 128 -0.11 -10.36 -9.61
C SER A 128 0.20 -11.75 -9.02
N ASP A 129 -0.07 -12.84 -9.73
CA ASP A 129 0.24 -14.19 -9.23
C ASP A 129 1.74 -14.41 -9.11
N SER A 130 2.50 -14.05 -10.15
CA SER A 130 3.96 -14.16 -10.14
C SER A 130 4.58 -13.26 -9.10
N TRP A 131 4.11 -11.99 -9.03
CA TRP A 131 4.65 -11.02 -8.10
C TRP A 131 4.32 -11.34 -6.65
N SER A 132 3.14 -11.86 -6.34
CA SER A 132 2.78 -12.21 -4.96
C SER A 132 3.71 -13.27 -4.38
N ALA A 133 4.04 -14.29 -5.14
CA ALA A 133 4.99 -15.33 -4.72
C ALA A 133 6.40 -14.76 -4.53
N THR A 134 6.87 -13.97 -5.49
CA THR A 134 8.20 -13.34 -5.44
C THR A 134 8.33 -12.41 -4.24
N LEU A 135 7.33 -11.56 -4.00
CA LEU A 135 7.33 -10.64 -2.88
C LEU A 135 7.28 -11.36 -1.53
N ALA A 136 6.49 -12.42 -1.43
CA ALA A 136 6.45 -13.22 -0.20
C ALA A 136 7.83 -13.78 0.13
N ASP A 137 8.54 -14.32 -0.86
CA ASP A 137 9.90 -14.84 -0.68
C ASP A 137 10.87 -13.74 -0.23
N LEU A 138 10.80 -12.56 -0.85
CA LEU A 138 11.61 -11.40 -0.44
C LEU A 138 11.34 -10.99 0.99
N ILE A 139 10.08 -10.93 1.38
CA ILE A 139 9.67 -10.55 2.73
C ILE A 139 10.19 -11.55 3.76
N TYR A 140 10.11 -12.85 3.48
CA TYR A 140 10.64 -13.89 4.36
C TYR A 140 12.15 -13.76 4.57
N MET A 141 12.87 -13.27 3.58
CA MET A 141 14.32 -13.02 3.70
C MET A 141 14.63 -11.80 4.58
N LEU A 142 13.70 -10.89 4.74
CA LEU A 142 13.90 -9.63 5.48
C LEU A 142 13.44 -9.69 6.94
N ILE A 143 12.71 -10.70 7.31
CA ILE A 143 12.17 -10.84 8.69
C ILE A 143 13.01 -11.82 9.58
#